data_c488dde6f39c68d8b1cf3b2960f19d62
#
_entry.id   c488dde6f39c68d8b1cf3b2960f19d62
#
_cell.length_a   1.000
_cell.length_b   1.000
_cell.length_c   1.000
_cell.angle_alpha   90.00
_cell.angle_beta   90.00
_cell.angle_gamma   90.00
#
_symmetry.space_group_name_H-M   'P 1'
#
loop_
_entity.id
_entity.type
_entity.pdbx_description
1 polymer ?
#
loop_
_entity_poly.entity_id
_entity_poly.type
_entity_poly.pdbx_seq_one_letter_code
_entity_poly.pdbx_strand_id
1 'polypeptide(L)'
;MGGNMTKRLENDGHVVQTYARSGGGTAGSLEELVSQLEPRRAVWLMIPAGDPTEEAVQELFGLLDKGDVVVDGGNSNFKDSQRRAGLAAAKGIGYIDTGVSGGIWGLANGYCLMVGGEDDSVSFLEPAFTTLAPDDGYAHVGPSGAGHFVKMVHNGIEYGLMQAYAEGFDIMNSSEFDLDLHEIAGIWRYGSVVRSWLLELLHTALENEGNDLKHIAGYVEDSGEGRWTVFEAINESVPAPVISAALFARFASREEESFAAKINAALRNQFGGHAVKSE
;
A
#
# COMPACT_ATOMS: atom_id res chain seq x y z
N MET A 1 -5.00 -3.57 9.71
CA MET A 1 -4.70 -4.85 9.00
C MET A 1 -4.19 -5.92 9.95
N GLY A 2 -3.13 -5.74 10.71
CA GLY A 2 -2.55 -6.77 11.58
C GLY A 2 -3.55 -7.57 12.41
N GLY A 3 -4.45 -6.90 13.15
CA GLY A 3 -5.48 -7.61 13.93
C GLY A 3 -6.47 -8.45 13.10
N ASN A 4 -6.74 -8.07 11.85
CA ASN A 4 -7.56 -8.89 10.95
C ASN A 4 -6.78 -10.11 10.43
N MET A 5 -5.46 -9.95 10.17
CA MET A 5 -4.58 -11.07 9.81
C MET A 5 -4.48 -12.07 10.97
N THR A 6 -4.28 -11.57 12.20
CA THR A 6 -4.31 -12.41 13.42
C THR A 6 -5.58 -13.24 13.49
N LYS A 7 -6.75 -12.60 13.39
CA LYS A 7 -8.04 -13.32 13.45
C LYS A 7 -8.19 -14.36 12.34
N ARG A 8 -7.69 -14.07 11.12
CA ARG A 8 -7.77 -15.01 10.01
C ARG A 8 -6.88 -16.24 10.25
N LEU A 9 -5.67 -16.03 10.79
CA LEU A 9 -4.77 -17.11 11.18
C LEU A 9 -5.37 -17.96 12.31
N GLU A 10 -5.87 -17.34 13.37
CA GLU A 10 -6.50 -18.04 14.51
C GLU A 10 -7.73 -18.85 14.09
N ASN A 11 -8.56 -18.33 13.19
CA ASN A 11 -9.72 -19.01 12.65
C ASN A 11 -9.38 -20.30 11.88
N ASP A 12 -8.17 -20.38 11.35
CA ASP A 12 -7.64 -21.57 10.64
C ASP A 12 -6.72 -22.44 11.52
N GLY A 13 -6.71 -22.17 12.82
CA GLY A 13 -6.05 -23.00 13.82
C GLY A 13 -4.58 -22.67 14.10
N HIS A 14 -4.04 -21.59 13.57
CA HIS A 14 -2.71 -21.11 13.94
C HIS A 14 -2.70 -20.52 15.36
N VAL A 15 -1.63 -20.75 16.10
CA VAL A 15 -1.41 -20.12 17.40
C VAL A 15 -0.66 -18.82 17.18
N VAL A 16 -1.30 -17.70 17.52
CA VAL A 16 -0.75 -16.37 17.30
C VAL A 16 -0.59 -15.61 18.61
N GLN A 17 0.60 -15.09 18.86
CA GLN A 17 0.84 -14.13 19.95
C GLN A 17 0.90 -12.73 19.36
N THR A 18 0.47 -11.73 20.09
CA THR A 18 0.38 -10.37 19.59
C THR A 18 0.99 -9.36 20.54
N TYR A 19 1.64 -8.34 19.98
CA TYR A 19 2.12 -7.18 20.71
C TYR A 19 1.74 -5.89 19.96
N ALA A 20 1.30 -4.90 20.73
CA ALA A 20 1.07 -3.54 20.20
C ALA A 20 1.53 -2.50 21.23
N ARG A 21 2.29 -1.49 20.77
CA ARG A 21 2.75 -0.38 21.65
C ARG A 21 1.60 0.35 22.37
N SER A 22 0.42 0.39 21.77
CA SER A 22 -0.80 0.97 22.35
C SER A 22 -1.49 0.06 23.37
N GLY A 23 -0.98 -1.16 23.59
CA GLY A 23 -1.61 -2.18 24.43
C GLY A 23 -2.66 -3.01 23.69
N GLY A 24 -3.23 -4.02 24.38
CA GLY A 24 -4.28 -4.89 23.82
C GLY A 24 -3.77 -6.15 23.12
N GLY A 25 -2.47 -6.41 23.13
CA GLY A 25 -1.87 -7.68 22.69
C GLY A 25 -1.84 -8.74 23.80
N THR A 26 -1.39 -9.96 23.47
CA THR A 26 -1.16 -11.06 24.42
C THR A 26 0.16 -10.90 25.18
N ALA A 27 1.08 -10.05 24.69
CA ALA A 27 2.37 -9.71 25.28
C ALA A 27 2.48 -8.20 25.54
N GLY A 28 3.19 -7.83 26.60
CA GLY A 28 3.47 -6.43 26.98
C GLY A 28 4.73 -5.84 26.37
N SER A 29 5.59 -6.68 25.77
CA SER A 29 6.83 -6.27 25.08
C SER A 29 7.20 -7.23 23.96
N LEU A 30 8.17 -6.85 23.10
CA LEU A 30 8.71 -7.78 22.10
C LEU A 30 9.49 -8.92 22.74
N GLU A 31 10.18 -8.69 23.85
CA GLU A 31 10.85 -9.73 24.62
C GLU A 31 9.85 -10.78 25.15
N GLU A 32 8.76 -10.33 25.75
CA GLU A 32 7.70 -11.22 26.21
C GLU A 32 7.06 -11.97 25.03
N LEU A 33 6.78 -11.29 23.91
CA LEU A 33 6.24 -11.91 22.70
C LEU A 33 7.15 -13.06 22.24
N VAL A 34 8.44 -12.81 22.08
CA VAL A 34 9.41 -13.81 21.62
C VAL A 34 9.51 -14.99 22.60
N SER A 35 9.43 -14.73 23.90
CA SER A 35 9.48 -15.78 24.93
C SER A 35 8.27 -16.72 24.91
N GLN A 36 7.13 -16.29 24.36
CA GLN A 36 5.90 -17.08 24.23
C GLN A 36 5.89 -17.95 22.96
N LEU A 37 6.87 -17.81 22.08
CA LEU A 37 6.94 -18.54 20.82
C LEU A 37 7.89 -19.74 20.91
N GLU A 38 7.46 -20.87 20.35
CA GLU A 38 8.30 -22.05 20.21
C GLU A 38 9.31 -21.87 19.05
N PRO A 39 10.56 -22.36 19.17
CA PRO A 39 11.49 -22.41 18.03
C PRO A 39 10.98 -23.39 16.95
N ARG A 40 11.14 -23.10 15.74
CA ARG A 40 11.60 -21.97 14.97
C ARG A 40 10.55 -20.85 15.06
N ARG A 41 10.94 -19.66 15.52
CA ARG A 41 10.00 -18.56 15.70
C ARG A 41 9.84 -17.75 14.43
N ALA A 42 8.62 -17.20 14.22
CA ALA A 42 8.36 -16.19 13.20
C ALA A 42 7.70 -14.96 13.84
N VAL A 43 8.25 -13.78 13.61
CA VAL A 43 7.66 -12.51 14.07
C VAL A 43 7.30 -11.66 12.87
N TRP A 44 6.00 -11.38 12.75
CA TRP A 44 5.42 -10.62 11.62
C TRP A 44 5.11 -9.18 12.04
N LEU A 45 5.79 -8.22 11.43
CA LEU A 45 5.60 -6.79 11.67
C LEU A 45 4.51 -6.22 10.76
N MET A 46 3.49 -5.56 11.35
CA MET A 46 2.44 -4.82 10.66
C MET A 46 2.40 -3.39 11.19
N ILE A 47 3.51 -2.66 11.04
CA ILE A 47 3.75 -1.34 11.61
C ILE A 47 4.15 -0.34 10.51
N PRO A 48 4.09 0.99 10.78
CA PRO A 48 4.50 1.99 9.80
C PRO A 48 5.95 1.81 9.36
N ALA A 49 6.21 2.02 8.07
CA ALA A 49 7.56 2.02 7.50
C ALA A 49 8.47 3.09 8.11
N GLY A 50 9.77 2.97 7.86
CA GLY A 50 10.79 3.90 8.34
C GLY A 50 11.28 3.54 9.75
N ASP A 51 11.49 4.56 10.60
CA ASP A 51 12.06 4.41 11.93
C ASP A 51 11.33 3.40 12.83
N PRO A 52 9.97 3.36 12.88
CA PRO A 52 9.28 2.38 13.70
C PRO A 52 9.61 0.92 13.32
N THR A 53 9.71 0.62 12.02
CA THR A 53 10.10 -0.71 11.54
C THR A 53 11.58 -0.98 11.81
N GLU A 54 12.45 0.02 11.61
CA GLU A 54 13.89 -0.12 11.89
C GLU A 54 14.15 -0.46 13.35
N GLU A 55 13.55 0.29 14.28
CA GLU A 55 13.68 0.07 15.73
C GLU A 55 13.22 -1.34 16.12
N ALA A 56 12.04 -1.76 15.64
CA ALA A 56 11.49 -3.08 15.95
C ALA A 56 12.36 -4.22 15.40
N VAL A 57 12.87 -4.08 14.18
CA VAL A 57 13.77 -5.07 13.56
C VAL A 57 15.09 -5.19 14.32
N GLN A 58 15.70 -4.07 14.73
CA GLN A 58 16.94 -4.08 15.51
C GLN A 58 16.74 -4.72 16.89
N GLU A 59 15.61 -4.44 17.56
CA GLU A 59 15.27 -5.08 18.84
C GLU A 59 15.09 -6.59 18.66
N LEU A 60 14.33 -7.03 17.65
CA LEU A 60 14.12 -8.44 17.33
C LEU A 60 15.44 -9.17 16.99
N PHE A 61 16.39 -8.52 16.32
CA PHE A 61 17.71 -9.09 16.06
C PHE A 61 18.56 -9.31 17.33
N GLY A 62 18.17 -8.72 18.45
CA GLY A 62 18.75 -8.97 19.77
C GLY A 62 18.04 -10.06 20.57
N LEU A 63 16.82 -10.43 20.19
CA LEU A 63 15.95 -11.36 20.91
C LEU A 63 15.80 -12.72 20.23
N LEU A 64 15.96 -12.76 18.92
CA LEU A 64 15.78 -13.96 18.10
C LEU A 64 17.08 -14.76 17.96
N ASP A 65 16.94 -16.06 17.82
CA ASP A 65 18.01 -17.01 17.61
C ASP A 65 18.23 -17.33 16.13
N LYS A 66 19.37 -17.99 15.85
CA LYS A 66 19.66 -18.51 14.52
C LYS A 66 18.55 -19.48 14.04
N GLY A 67 18.01 -19.24 12.85
CA GLY A 67 16.95 -20.02 12.24
C GLY A 67 15.55 -19.41 12.42
N ASP A 68 15.37 -18.47 13.35
CA ASP A 68 14.13 -17.70 13.47
C ASP A 68 13.95 -16.75 12.27
N VAL A 69 12.74 -16.24 12.08
CA VAL A 69 12.37 -15.44 10.90
C VAL A 69 11.67 -14.14 11.32
N VAL A 70 12.08 -13.03 10.75
CA VAL A 70 11.35 -11.75 10.79
C VAL A 70 10.63 -11.55 9.46
N VAL A 71 9.33 -11.21 9.52
CA VAL A 71 8.53 -10.82 8.35
C VAL A 71 8.19 -9.34 8.47
N ASP A 72 8.63 -8.53 7.52
CA ASP A 72 8.20 -7.15 7.37
C ASP A 72 7.00 -7.10 6.42
N GLY A 73 5.81 -6.94 6.98
CA GLY A 73 4.53 -6.85 6.24
C GLY A 73 3.98 -5.43 6.17
N GLY A 74 4.78 -4.43 6.55
CA GLY A 74 4.47 -3.02 6.36
C GLY A 74 4.63 -2.58 4.90
N ASN A 75 4.32 -1.32 4.61
CA ASN A 75 4.63 -0.72 3.30
C ASN A 75 6.06 -0.14 3.32
N SER A 76 7.07 -0.98 3.53
CA SER A 76 8.47 -0.56 3.62
C SER A 76 9.08 -0.32 2.23
N ASN A 77 10.10 0.54 2.18
CA ASN A 77 10.92 0.68 0.98
C ASN A 77 11.75 -0.59 0.75
N PHE A 78 11.72 -1.14 -0.46
CA PHE A 78 12.40 -2.39 -0.79
C PHE A 78 13.93 -2.33 -0.57
N LYS A 79 14.57 -1.16 -0.70
CA LYS A 79 16.00 -0.96 -0.43
C LYS A 79 16.32 -1.13 1.07
N ASP A 80 15.41 -0.67 1.94
CA ASP A 80 15.52 -0.94 3.37
C ASP A 80 15.35 -2.42 3.69
N SER A 81 14.42 -3.11 3.00
CA SER A 81 14.23 -4.56 3.16
C SER A 81 15.48 -5.33 2.77
N GLN A 82 16.12 -4.99 1.64
CA GLN A 82 17.39 -5.58 1.22
C GLN A 82 18.50 -5.37 2.27
N ARG A 83 18.62 -4.15 2.81
CA ARG A 83 19.60 -3.83 3.85
C ARG A 83 19.35 -4.63 5.13
N ARG A 84 18.10 -4.67 5.59
CA ARG A 84 17.68 -5.42 6.80
C ARG A 84 17.91 -6.93 6.62
N ALA A 85 17.60 -7.47 5.44
CA ALA A 85 17.88 -8.87 5.11
C ALA A 85 19.37 -9.21 5.22
N GLY A 86 20.25 -8.33 4.73
CA GLY A 86 21.70 -8.50 4.89
C GLY A 86 22.16 -8.52 6.36
N LEU A 87 21.55 -7.67 7.21
CA LEU A 87 21.83 -7.65 8.65
C LEU A 87 21.29 -8.90 9.37
N ALA A 88 20.12 -9.37 8.99
CA ALA A 88 19.51 -10.61 9.49
C ALA A 88 20.36 -11.83 9.16
N ALA A 89 20.80 -11.95 7.91
CA ALA A 89 21.63 -13.04 7.42
C ALA A 89 22.96 -13.13 8.18
N ALA A 90 23.58 -12.00 8.53
CA ALA A 90 24.81 -11.96 9.34
C ALA A 90 24.62 -12.56 10.75
N LYS A 91 23.37 -12.64 11.23
CA LYS A 91 22.99 -13.24 12.52
C LYS A 91 22.41 -14.66 12.36
N GLY A 92 22.23 -15.12 11.12
CA GLY A 92 21.59 -16.39 10.80
C GLY A 92 20.08 -16.37 10.98
N ILE A 93 19.45 -15.19 11.01
CA ILE A 93 18.02 -14.96 11.09
C ILE A 93 17.48 -14.80 9.67
N GLY A 94 16.35 -15.45 9.37
CA GLY A 94 15.63 -15.25 8.11
C GLY A 94 14.93 -13.87 8.08
N TYR A 95 14.90 -13.25 6.90
CA TYR A 95 14.15 -12.01 6.69
C TYR A 95 13.28 -12.12 5.44
N ILE A 96 12.00 -11.86 5.63
CA ILE A 96 10.99 -11.86 4.56
C ILE A 96 10.38 -10.48 4.48
N ASP A 97 10.25 -9.94 3.29
CA ASP A 97 9.46 -8.75 3.01
C ASP A 97 8.18 -9.15 2.30
N THR A 98 7.05 -8.73 2.84
CA THR A 98 5.74 -9.13 2.33
C THR A 98 4.90 -7.90 1.98
N GLY A 99 4.75 -7.65 0.68
CA GLY A 99 3.76 -6.69 0.20
C GLY A 99 2.35 -7.24 0.41
N VAL A 100 1.54 -6.52 1.19
CA VAL A 100 0.17 -6.93 1.52
C VAL A 100 -0.83 -5.99 0.85
N SER A 101 -1.76 -6.54 0.07
CA SER A 101 -2.91 -5.83 -0.49
C SER A 101 -4.20 -6.49 -0.04
N GLY A 102 -5.29 -5.71 0.11
CA GLY A 102 -6.59 -6.21 0.60
C GLY A 102 -7.23 -5.32 1.69
N GLY A 103 -6.45 -4.48 2.34
CA GLY A 103 -6.91 -3.46 3.27
C GLY A 103 -7.79 -4.00 4.40
N ILE A 104 -8.90 -3.32 4.66
CA ILE A 104 -9.88 -3.70 5.70
C ILE A 104 -10.70 -4.93 5.31
N TRP A 105 -10.81 -5.24 4.03
CA TRP A 105 -11.59 -6.35 3.48
C TRP A 105 -10.87 -7.70 3.57
N GLY A 106 -9.56 -7.70 3.86
CA GLY A 106 -8.74 -8.90 3.90
C GLY A 106 -9.20 -9.95 4.93
N LEU A 107 -9.92 -9.56 5.99
CA LEU A 107 -10.50 -10.54 6.93
C LEU A 107 -11.52 -11.44 6.22
N ALA A 108 -12.37 -10.88 5.39
CA ALA A 108 -13.41 -11.63 4.69
C ALA A 108 -12.88 -12.30 3.41
N ASN A 109 -12.10 -11.56 2.61
CA ASN A 109 -11.75 -11.95 1.25
C ASN A 109 -10.34 -12.57 1.13
N GLY A 110 -9.52 -12.51 2.19
CA GLY A 110 -8.09 -12.81 2.13
C GLY A 110 -7.26 -11.63 1.62
N TYR A 111 -5.95 -11.81 1.64
CA TYR A 111 -4.96 -10.80 1.24
C TYR A 111 -4.20 -11.27 0.01
N CYS A 112 -3.93 -10.37 -0.93
CA CYS A 112 -2.91 -10.63 -1.95
C CYS A 112 -1.53 -10.41 -1.33
N LEU A 113 -0.69 -11.46 -1.35
CA LEU A 113 0.63 -11.46 -0.73
C LEU A 113 1.74 -11.61 -1.78
N MET A 114 2.60 -10.62 -1.86
CA MET A 114 3.79 -10.58 -2.71
C MET A 114 5.01 -10.77 -1.81
N VAL A 115 5.59 -11.97 -1.79
CA VAL A 115 6.59 -12.36 -0.78
C VAL A 115 7.97 -12.38 -1.38
N GLY A 116 8.92 -11.68 -0.76
CA GLY A 116 10.35 -11.71 -1.05
C GLY A 116 11.13 -12.31 0.12
N GLY A 117 12.11 -13.17 -0.18
CA GLY A 117 12.92 -13.80 0.86
C GLY A 117 13.65 -15.04 0.37
N GLU A 118 14.47 -15.62 1.24
CA GLU A 118 15.15 -16.89 0.95
C GLU A 118 14.17 -18.07 1.01
N ASP A 119 14.30 -19.03 0.11
CA ASP A 119 13.42 -20.19 -0.07
C ASP A 119 13.10 -20.94 1.23
N ASP A 120 14.11 -21.17 2.09
CA ASP A 120 13.94 -21.88 3.36
C ASP A 120 13.02 -21.13 4.33
N SER A 121 13.16 -19.81 4.41
CA SER A 121 12.32 -18.95 5.27
C SER A 121 10.89 -18.85 4.72
N VAL A 122 10.75 -18.71 3.41
CA VAL A 122 9.45 -18.62 2.75
C VAL A 122 8.69 -19.95 2.88
N SER A 123 9.34 -21.08 2.61
CA SER A 123 8.75 -22.42 2.75
C SER A 123 8.29 -22.71 4.20
N PHE A 124 9.05 -22.24 5.18
CA PHE A 124 8.67 -22.38 6.59
C PHE A 124 7.34 -21.68 6.92
N LEU A 125 7.09 -20.53 6.29
CA LEU A 125 5.89 -19.70 6.53
C LEU A 125 4.78 -19.91 5.49
N GLU A 126 4.96 -20.78 4.53
CA GLU A 126 3.94 -21.06 3.51
C GLU A 126 2.55 -21.42 4.07
N PRO A 127 2.42 -22.20 5.18
CA PRO A 127 1.11 -22.42 5.80
C PRO A 127 0.41 -21.14 6.25
N ALA A 128 1.17 -20.15 6.76
CA ALA A 128 0.59 -18.86 7.15
C ALA A 128 0.21 -18.00 5.92
N PHE A 129 1.03 -18.02 4.87
CA PHE A 129 0.72 -17.29 3.64
C PHE A 129 -0.55 -17.83 2.97
N THR A 130 -0.69 -19.14 2.88
CA THR A 130 -1.86 -19.81 2.27
C THR A 130 -3.14 -19.59 3.09
N THR A 131 -3.06 -19.54 4.40
CA THR A 131 -4.21 -19.17 5.26
C THR A 131 -4.63 -17.71 5.06
N LEU A 132 -3.67 -16.80 4.93
CA LEU A 132 -3.95 -15.38 4.78
C LEU A 132 -4.46 -15.01 3.40
N ALA A 133 -4.00 -15.66 2.35
CA ALA A 133 -4.40 -15.40 0.97
C ALA A 133 -5.65 -16.21 0.57
N PRO A 134 -6.46 -15.74 -0.39
CA PRO A 134 -7.37 -16.61 -1.13
C PRO A 134 -6.58 -17.52 -2.08
N ASP A 135 -7.25 -18.48 -2.70
CA ASP A 135 -6.66 -19.32 -3.75
C ASP A 135 -5.98 -18.43 -4.80
N ASP A 136 -4.76 -18.78 -5.18
CA ASP A 136 -3.91 -18.00 -6.12
C ASP A 136 -3.57 -16.56 -5.69
N GLY A 137 -3.86 -16.17 -4.45
CA GLY A 137 -3.59 -14.81 -3.93
C GLY A 137 -2.21 -14.62 -3.30
N TYR A 138 -1.34 -15.63 -3.31
CA TYR A 138 0.02 -15.59 -2.76
C TYR A 138 1.05 -16.04 -3.80
N ALA A 139 2.20 -15.36 -3.81
CA ALA A 139 3.36 -15.82 -4.56
C ALA A 139 4.68 -15.41 -3.88
N HIS A 140 5.66 -16.33 -3.90
CA HIS A 140 7.07 -16.01 -3.69
C HIS A 140 7.62 -15.39 -4.98
N VAL A 141 7.81 -14.05 -4.97
CA VAL A 141 8.11 -13.27 -6.18
C VAL A 141 9.61 -13.06 -6.41
N GLY A 142 10.45 -13.44 -5.46
CA GLY A 142 11.90 -13.33 -5.60
C GLY A 142 12.65 -13.20 -4.27
N PRO A 143 13.95 -12.86 -4.30
CA PRO A 143 14.76 -12.69 -3.10
C PRO A 143 14.28 -11.52 -2.24
N SER A 144 14.88 -11.34 -1.06
CA SER A 144 14.55 -10.24 -0.14
C SER A 144 14.60 -8.88 -0.83
N GLY A 145 13.54 -8.09 -0.63
CA GLY A 145 13.25 -6.82 -1.30
C GLY A 145 12.27 -6.95 -2.47
N ALA A 146 12.15 -8.13 -3.09
CA ALA A 146 11.27 -8.33 -4.24
C ALA A 146 9.78 -8.17 -3.88
N GLY A 147 9.37 -8.60 -2.70
CA GLY A 147 7.99 -8.45 -2.23
C GLY A 147 7.56 -6.99 -2.14
N HIS A 148 8.34 -6.17 -1.42
CA HIS A 148 8.08 -4.74 -1.30
C HIS A 148 8.29 -3.98 -2.62
N PHE A 149 9.23 -4.40 -3.48
CA PHE A 149 9.38 -3.83 -4.81
C PHE A 149 8.11 -4.03 -5.67
N VAL A 150 7.60 -5.26 -5.72
CA VAL A 150 6.38 -5.56 -6.46
C VAL A 150 5.18 -4.83 -5.87
N LYS A 151 5.08 -4.75 -4.53
CA LYS A 151 4.03 -3.97 -3.85
C LYS A 151 4.11 -2.48 -4.14
N MET A 152 5.29 -1.90 -4.18
CA MET A 152 5.52 -0.50 -4.54
C MET A 152 5.00 -0.21 -5.96
N VAL A 153 5.33 -1.05 -6.93
CA VAL A 153 4.86 -0.93 -8.31
C VAL A 153 3.34 -1.13 -8.40
N HIS A 154 2.79 -2.12 -7.68
CA HIS A 154 1.35 -2.30 -7.54
C HIS A 154 0.65 -1.01 -7.09
N ASN A 155 1.17 -0.32 -6.08
CA ASN A 155 0.59 0.93 -5.61
C ASN A 155 0.74 2.07 -6.63
N GLY A 156 1.83 2.11 -7.38
CA GLY A 156 1.97 3.04 -8.51
C GLY A 156 0.90 2.83 -9.58
N ILE A 157 0.61 1.58 -9.93
CA ILE A 157 -0.47 1.22 -10.87
C ILE A 157 -1.83 1.61 -10.28
N GLU A 158 -2.07 1.36 -8.98
CA GLU A 158 -3.28 1.74 -8.28
C GLU A 158 -3.54 3.25 -8.37
N TYR A 159 -2.50 4.09 -8.19
CA TYR A 159 -2.60 5.55 -8.36
C TYR A 159 -3.07 5.93 -9.78
N GLY A 160 -2.49 5.31 -10.81
CA GLY A 160 -2.87 5.54 -12.20
C GLY A 160 -4.32 5.14 -12.49
N LEU A 161 -4.76 3.98 -12.00
CA LEU A 161 -6.12 3.50 -12.15
C LEU A 161 -7.14 4.42 -11.44
N MET A 162 -6.85 4.82 -10.19
CA MET A 162 -7.71 5.74 -9.45
C MET A 162 -7.83 7.08 -10.16
N GLN A 163 -6.72 7.62 -10.67
CA GLN A 163 -6.72 8.89 -11.39
C GLN A 163 -7.53 8.80 -12.70
N ALA A 164 -7.40 7.69 -13.44
CA ALA A 164 -8.15 7.48 -14.67
C ALA A 164 -9.68 7.42 -14.41
N TYR A 165 -10.10 6.73 -13.35
CA TYR A 165 -11.50 6.75 -12.92
C TYR A 165 -11.94 8.17 -12.51
N ALA A 166 -11.15 8.86 -11.68
CA ALA A 166 -11.48 10.20 -11.23
C ALA A 166 -11.70 11.17 -12.40
N GLU A 167 -10.78 11.20 -13.35
CA GLU A 167 -10.90 12.04 -14.56
C GLU A 167 -12.10 11.65 -15.42
N GLY A 168 -12.34 10.36 -15.64
CA GLY A 168 -13.45 9.89 -16.44
C GLY A 168 -14.80 10.23 -15.81
N PHE A 169 -14.95 10.07 -14.51
CA PHE A 169 -16.17 10.43 -13.79
C PHE A 169 -16.36 11.94 -13.69
N ASP A 170 -15.29 12.75 -13.57
CA ASP A 170 -15.38 14.21 -13.61
C ASP A 170 -15.80 14.72 -14.98
N ILE A 171 -15.33 14.14 -16.08
CA ILE A 171 -15.80 14.45 -17.44
C ILE A 171 -17.32 14.19 -17.55
N MET A 172 -17.82 13.07 -17.06
CA MET A 172 -19.23 12.74 -17.08
C MET A 172 -20.04 13.71 -16.22
N ASN A 173 -19.57 14.03 -15.01
CA ASN A 173 -20.18 14.97 -14.08
C ASN A 173 -20.27 16.40 -14.67
N SER A 174 -19.30 16.79 -15.49
CA SER A 174 -19.22 18.11 -16.12
C SER A 174 -19.95 18.18 -17.47
N SER A 175 -20.53 17.08 -17.93
CA SER A 175 -21.20 17.02 -19.23
C SER A 175 -22.57 17.72 -19.22
N GLU A 176 -23.14 17.95 -20.41
CA GLU A 176 -24.51 18.47 -20.57
C GLU A 176 -25.61 17.44 -20.25
N PHE A 177 -25.24 16.18 -20.03
CA PHE A 177 -26.16 15.10 -19.74
C PHE A 177 -26.45 15.01 -18.22
N ASP A 178 -27.69 14.76 -17.85
CA ASP A 178 -28.07 14.45 -16.48
C ASP A 178 -27.82 12.96 -16.20
N LEU A 179 -26.54 12.64 -15.84
CA LEU A 179 -26.06 11.28 -15.70
C LEU A 179 -26.12 10.82 -14.24
N ASP A 180 -26.66 9.63 -14.00
CA ASP A 180 -26.52 8.93 -12.72
C ASP A 180 -25.18 8.19 -12.67
N LEU A 181 -24.18 8.79 -12.02
CA LEU A 181 -22.82 8.25 -11.91
C LEU A 181 -22.78 6.95 -11.11
N HIS A 182 -23.66 6.80 -10.10
CA HIS A 182 -23.78 5.56 -9.33
C HIS A 182 -24.31 4.42 -10.23
N GLU A 183 -25.35 4.67 -11.03
CA GLU A 183 -25.88 3.66 -11.96
C GLU A 183 -24.82 3.28 -13.01
N ILE A 184 -24.08 4.25 -13.55
CA ILE A 184 -23.01 4.01 -14.53
C ILE A 184 -21.90 3.16 -13.92
N ALA A 185 -21.39 3.53 -12.74
CA ALA A 185 -20.42 2.71 -12.03
C ALA A 185 -20.97 1.28 -11.79
N GLY A 186 -22.27 1.19 -11.50
CA GLY A 186 -23.00 -0.06 -11.27
C GLY A 186 -22.94 -0.99 -12.47
N ILE A 187 -23.34 -0.54 -13.64
CA ILE A 187 -23.37 -1.36 -14.87
C ILE A 187 -21.97 -1.73 -15.37
N TRP A 188 -20.97 -0.85 -15.18
CA TRP A 188 -19.61 -1.12 -15.63
C TRP A 188 -18.91 -2.25 -14.87
N ARG A 189 -19.42 -2.65 -13.71
CA ARG A 189 -18.93 -3.83 -12.97
C ARG A 189 -19.19 -5.14 -13.71
N TYR A 190 -20.14 -5.16 -14.66
CA TYR A 190 -20.58 -6.36 -15.36
C TYR A 190 -20.31 -6.25 -16.88
N GLY A 191 -19.46 -7.11 -17.40
CA GLY A 191 -19.17 -7.21 -18.84
C GLY A 191 -18.34 -6.06 -19.42
N SER A 192 -18.03 -5.02 -18.67
CA SER A 192 -17.17 -3.92 -19.12
C SER A 192 -15.69 -4.27 -18.99
N VAL A 193 -14.87 -3.81 -19.94
CA VAL A 193 -13.43 -4.00 -19.94
C VAL A 193 -12.73 -3.22 -18.82
N VAL A 194 -13.36 -2.15 -18.30
CA VAL A 194 -12.84 -1.33 -17.18
C VAL A 194 -13.28 -1.83 -15.80
N ARG A 195 -13.91 -2.99 -15.70
CA ARG A 195 -14.27 -3.58 -14.41
C ARG A 195 -13.03 -3.79 -13.55
N SER A 196 -13.12 -3.46 -12.26
CA SER A 196 -12.06 -3.71 -11.28
C SER A 196 -12.64 -3.63 -9.87
N TRP A 197 -11.92 -4.11 -8.88
CA TRP A 197 -12.32 -3.89 -7.49
C TRP A 197 -12.36 -2.40 -7.12
N LEU A 198 -11.46 -1.57 -7.68
CA LEU A 198 -11.53 -0.11 -7.50
C LEU A 198 -12.86 0.48 -8.00
N LEU A 199 -13.39 -0.03 -9.12
CA LEU A 199 -14.71 0.40 -9.62
C LEU A 199 -15.86 -0.06 -8.70
N GLU A 200 -15.79 -1.24 -8.12
CA GLU A 200 -16.74 -1.71 -7.10
C GLU A 200 -16.73 -0.79 -5.87
N LEU A 201 -15.54 -0.41 -5.41
CA LEU A 201 -15.38 0.53 -4.29
C LEU A 201 -15.88 1.93 -4.64
N LEU A 202 -15.67 2.41 -5.87
CA LEU A 202 -16.25 3.68 -6.33
C LEU A 202 -17.77 3.63 -6.36
N HIS A 203 -18.37 2.56 -6.88
CA HIS A 203 -19.83 2.38 -6.83
C HIS A 203 -20.35 2.45 -5.40
N THR A 204 -19.72 1.76 -4.45
CA THR A 204 -20.09 1.79 -3.03
C THR A 204 -19.93 3.19 -2.42
N ALA A 205 -18.88 3.94 -2.81
CA ALA A 205 -18.70 5.31 -2.36
C ALA A 205 -19.82 6.23 -2.87
N LEU A 206 -20.19 6.13 -4.15
CA LEU A 206 -21.31 6.90 -4.72
C LEU A 206 -22.67 6.53 -4.10
N GLU A 207 -22.86 5.25 -3.73
CA GLU A 207 -24.06 4.81 -3.00
C GLU A 207 -24.18 5.46 -1.62
N ASN A 208 -23.06 5.57 -0.90
CA ASN A 208 -23.06 6.09 0.48
C ASN A 208 -23.06 7.62 0.56
N GLU A 209 -22.36 8.30 -0.34
CA GLU A 209 -22.08 9.74 -0.30
C GLU A 209 -22.91 10.56 -1.32
N GLY A 210 -23.53 9.88 -2.29
CA GLY A 210 -24.23 10.50 -3.42
C GLY A 210 -23.33 10.83 -4.60
N ASN A 211 -23.95 11.09 -5.77
CA ASN A 211 -23.22 11.34 -7.01
C ASN A 211 -22.34 12.61 -6.99
N ASP A 212 -22.67 13.58 -6.15
CA ASP A 212 -21.95 14.85 -6.03
C ASP A 212 -20.79 14.82 -5.03
N LEU A 213 -20.63 13.75 -4.24
CA LEU A 213 -19.58 13.56 -3.22
C LEU A 213 -19.37 14.78 -2.32
N LYS A 214 -20.43 15.57 -2.09
CA LYS A 214 -20.36 16.92 -1.46
C LYS A 214 -19.77 16.96 -0.05
N HIS A 215 -19.71 15.82 0.64
CA HIS A 215 -19.15 15.71 1.99
C HIS A 215 -17.67 15.32 1.99
N ILE A 216 -17.09 15.05 0.82
CA ILE A 216 -15.69 14.66 0.66
C ILE A 216 -14.89 15.87 0.15
N ALA A 217 -13.83 16.23 0.88
CA ALA A 217 -12.91 17.27 0.43
C ALA A 217 -12.03 16.75 -0.72
N GLY A 218 -11.77 17.59 -1.73
CA GLY A 218 -10.89 17.27 -2.86
C GLY A 218 -9.40 17.30 -2.49
N TYR A 219 -9.01 16.65 -1.40
CA TYR A 219 -7.67 16.59 -0.85
C TYR A 219 -7.19 15.14 -0.78
N VAL A 220 -6.10 14.80 -1.46
CA VAL A 220 -5.60 13.42 -1.56
C VAL A 220 -4.14 13.35 -1.11
N GLU A 221 -3.91 12.62 -0.02
CA GLU A 221 -2.55 12.31 0.44
C GLU A 221 -1.91 11.19 -0.40
N ASP A 222 -0.60 11.14 -0.36
CA ASP A 222 0.18 9.99 -0.84
C ASP A 222 0.89 9.32 0.35
N SER A 223 1.08 8.02 0.28
CA SER A 223 1.68 7.18 1.32
C SER A 223 3.15 6.83 1.04
N GLY A 224 3.76 7.46 0.02
CA GLY A 224 5.17 7.31 -0.35
C GLY A 224 5.42 6.35 -1.51
N GLU A 225 4.65 5.28 -1.67
CA GLU A 225 4.91 4.24 -2.67
C GLU A 225 4.80 4.76 -4.12
N GLY A 226 3.88 5.70 -4.38
CA GLY A 226 3.79 6.37 -5.66
C GLY A 226 5.05 7.17 -6.00
N ARG A 227 5.65 7.84 -4.99
CA ARG A 227 6.94 8.54 -5.14
C ARG A 227 8.06 7.56 -5.43
N TRP A 228 8.15 6.48 -4.66
CA TRP A 228 9.19 5.46 -4.84
C TRP A 228 9.09 4.80 -6.20
N THR A 229 7.87 4.53 -6.69
CA THR A 229 7.65 3.99 -8.05
C THR A 229 8.17 4.94 -9.12
N VAL A 230 7.90 6.25 -9.00
CA VAL A 230 8.41 7.26 -9.95
C VAL A 230 9.93 7.38 -9.87
N PHE A 231 10.51 7.40 -8.67
CA PHE A 231 11.96 7.42 -8.51
C PHE A 231 12.62 6.17 -9.10
N GLU A 232 12.02 5.00 -8.92
CA GLU A 232 12.57 3.78 -9.50
C GLU A 232 12.44 3.74 -11.02
N ALA A 233 11.33 4.24 -11.57
CA ALA A 233 11.20 4.41 -13.01
C ALA A 233 12.31 5.31 -13.60
N ILE A 234 12.73 6.36 -12.87
CA ILE A 234 13.86 7.22 -13.25
C ILE A 234 15.17 6.43 -13.16
N ASN A 235 15.41 5.70 -12.08
CA ASN A 235 16.63 4.92 -11.87
C ASN A 235 16.82 3.87 -12.97
N GLU A 236 15.74 3.20 -13.36
CA GLU A 236 15.70 2.16 -14.39
C GLU A 236 15.57 2.73 -15.81
N SER A 237 15.43 4.06 -15.95
CA SER A 237 15.20 4.72 -17.26
C SER A 237 13.92 4.22 -17.96
N VAL A 238 12.89 3.88 -17.19
CA VAL A 238 11.59 3.41 -17.69
C VAL A 238 10.60 4.58 -17.75
N PRO A 239 10.00 4.89 -18.90
CA PRO A 239 8.96 5.91 -19.01
C PRO A 239 7.70 5.51 -18.22
N ALA A 240 7.27 6.34 -17.26
CA ALA A 240 6.06 6.12 -16.45
C ALA A 240 5.15 7.36 -16.43
N PRO A 241 4.68 7.89 -17.60
CA PRO A 241 3.95 9.15 -17.65
C PRO A 241 2.63 9.11 -16.89
N VAL A 242 1.86 8.01 -16.93
CA VAL A 242 0.58 7.87 -16.27
C VAL A 242 0.74 7.88 -14.73
N ILE A 243 1.67 7.09 -14.20
CA ILE A 243 1.93 7.02 -12.77
C ILE A 243 2.44 8.35 -12.24
N SER A 244 3.34 9.00 -12.99
CA SER A 244 3.87 10.33 -12.65
C SER A 244 2.76 11.38 -12.63
N ALA A 245 1.88 11.41 -13.63
CA ALA A 245 0.76 12.35 -13.69
C ALA A 245 -0.21 12.12 -12.52
N ALA A 246 -0.53 10.88 -12.20
CA ALA A 246 -1.39 10.54 -11.05
C ALA A 246 -0.78 11.00 -9.70
N LEU A 247 0.53 10.87 -9.52
CA LEU A 247 1.21 11.38 -8.33
C LEU A 247 1.15 12.92 -8.26
N PHE A 248 1.41 13.61 -9.38
CA PHE A 248 1.34 15.08 -9.43
C PHE A 248 -0.09 15.61 -9.25
N ALA A 249 -1.11 14.89 -9.73
CA ALA A 249 -2.50 15.23 -9.44
C ALA A 249 -2.79 15.25 -7.93
N ARG A 250 -2.25 14.28 -7.16
CA ARG A 250 -2.34 14.31 -5.69
C ARG A 250 -1.62 15.51 -5.08
N PHE A 251 -0.48 15.93 -5.62
CA PHE A 251 0.18 17.15 -5.14
C PHE A 251 -0.68 18.39 -5.41
N ALA A 252 -1.22 18.50 -6.63
CA ALA A 252 -2.09 19.59 -7.02
C ALA A 252 -3.35 19.69 -6.15
N SER A 253 -3.94 18.53 -5.75
CA SER A 253 -5.13 18.50 -4.89
C SER A 253 -4.92 19.12 -3.50
N ARG A 254 -3.67 19.35 -3.10
CA ARG A 254 -3.30 19.92 -1.80
C ARG A 254 -2.90 21.41 -1.87
N GLU A 255 -2.83 21.97 -3.10
CA GLU A 255 -2.53 23.39 -3.31
C GLU A 255 -3.82 24.22 -3.26
N GLU A 256 -3.94 25.16 -2.32
CA GLU A 256 -5.02 26.16 -2.28
C GLU A 256 -4.84 27.17 -3.41
N GLU A 257 -3.59 27.57 -3.67
CA GLU A 257 -3.19 28.47 -4.75
C GLU A 257 -1.84 28.05 -5.36
N SER A 258 -1.82 27.88 -6.69
CA SER A 258 -0.60 27.50 -7.40
C SER A 258 0.31 28.69 -7.68
N PHE A 259 1.48 28.71 -7.04
CA PHE A 259 2.51 29.70 -7.37
C PHE A 259 2.97 29.64 -8.84
N ALA A 260 2.99 28.46 -9.43
CA ALA A 260 3.29 28.29 -10.86
C ALA A 260 2.22 28.96 -11.75
N ALA A 261 0.95 28.86 -11.39
CA ALA A 261 -0.12 29.59 -12.07
C ALA A 261 0.03 31.11 -11.92
N LYS A 262 0.43 31.62 -10.74
CA LYS A 262 0.73 33.04 -10.52
C LYS A 262 1.87 33.53 -11.42
N ILE A 263 2.97 32.75 -11.54
CA ILE A 263 4.07 33.06 -12.48
C ILE A 263 3.56 33.14 -13.91
N ASN A 264 2.78 32.17 -14.37
CA ASN A 264 2.23 32.15 -15.72
C ASN A 264 1.33 33.37 -15.97
N ALA A 265 0.48 33.75 -15.03
CA ALA A 265 -0.36 34.94 -15.11
C ALA A 265 0.48 36.22 -15.21
N ALA A 266 1.51 36.33 -14.37
CA ALA A 266 2.43 37.47 -14.39
C ALA A 266 3.19 37.57 -15.73
N LEU A 267 3.71 36.47 -16.24
CA LEU A 267 4.40 36.42 -17.54
C LEU A 267 3.45 36.84 -18.69
N ARG A 268 2.22 36.30 -18.72
CA ARG A 268 1.22 36.69 -19.72
C ARG A 268 0.87 38.19 -19.67
N ASN A 269 0.83 38.76 -18.48
CA ASN A 269 0.66 40.21 -18.31
C ASN A 269 1.85 40.97 -18.92
N GLN A 270 3.08 40.58 -18.59
CA GLN A 270 4.29 41.30 -19.01
C GLN A 270 4.51 41.24 -20.54
N PHE A 271 4.34 40.12 -21.18
CA PHE A 271 4.61 40.03 -22.60
C PHE A 271 3.39 40.35 -23.50
N GLY A 272 2.17 40.17 -23.02
CA GLY A 272 0.95 40.31 -23.81
C GLY A 272 -0.05 41.33 -23.27
N GLY A 273 0.22 42.00 -22.16
CA GLY A 273 -0.71 42.95 -21.52
C GLY A 273 -2.01 42.35 -21.03
N HIS A 274 -2.07 40.99 -20.88
CA HIS A 274 -3.28 40.30 -20.40
C HIS A 274 -3.59 40.67 -18.95
N ALA A 275 -4.84 41.01 -18.66
CA ALA A 275 -5.27 41.34 -17.31
C ALA A 275 -5.02 40.16 -16.35
N VAL A 276 -4.45 40.45 -15.18
CA VAL A 276 -4.31 39.53 -14.07
C VAL A 276 -5.52 39.73 -13.15
N LYS A 277 -6.14 38.60 -12.69
CA LYS A 277 -7.14 38.69 -11.63
C LYS A 277 -6.41 39.02 -10.31
N SER A 278 -6.86 40.03 -9.61
CA SER A 278 -6.47 40.28 -8.20
C SER A 278 -7.37 39.54 -7.25
N GLU A 279 -6.87 39.22 -6.08
CA GLU A 279 -7.66 38.64 -4.96
C GLU A 279 -8.81 39.53 -4.56
#